data_cad1f2a3c925448ae9d7dcaa39cbef31
#
_entry.id   cad1f2a3c925448ae9d7dcaa39cbef31
#
_cell.length_a   1.000
_cell.length_b   1.000
_cell.length_c   1.000
_cell.angle_alpha   90.00
_cell.angle_beta   90.00
_cell.angle_gamma   90.00
#
_symmetry.space_group_name_H-M   'P 1'
#
loop_
_entity.id
_entity.type
_entity.pdbx_description
1 polymer ?
#
loop_
_entity_poly.entity_id
_entity_poly.type
_entity_poly.pdbx_seq_one_letter_code
_entity_poly.pdbx_strand_id
1 'polypeptide(L)'
;MKTLITLTLAILLCCSVANAQEHKQEPKQAETPQSKLVQFQMALLRRGPKWSPDPSRERAQMRQRHVAHLRSMLESNKLMIAGAISGDPELIEVHIFRTKSAEEATAWLNEDPAVSAGFIVPELHPWWSEDVMKKMSGPPGRFTTAYLAFLTRGDKWTPEKTPATEDIQKGHMANIQRLAEMKKLVVAGPFGDDGKLRGIFVFKVNSIDEARQLAATDPAVQSGRLALQIHPWTVPEGILP
;
A
#
# COMPACT_ATOMS: atom_id res chain seq x y z
N MET A 1 -42.77 46.08 80.60
CA MET A 1 -43.60 45.44 79.62
C MET A 1 -42.67 45.00 78.50
N LYS A 2 -42.23 43.82 78.53
CA LYS A 2 -41.30 43.20 77.49
C LYS A 2 -41.92 41.87 77.14
N THR A 3 -42.41 41.80 75.92
CA THR A 3 -43.02 40.62 75.32
C THR A 3 -41.90 39.71 74.75
N LEU A 4 -41.85 38.52 75.21
CA LEU A 4 -40.93 37.48 74.78
C LEU A 4 -41.62 36.73 73.68
N ILE A 5 -41.00 36.68 72.45
CA ILE A 5 -41.45 35.89 71.33
C ILE A 5 -40.56 34.64 71.28
N THR A 6 -41.16 33.54 71.54
CA THR A 6 -40.50 32.22 71.41
C THR A 6 -40.55 31.78 69.95
N LEU A 7 -39.38 31.53 69.37
CA LEU A 7 -39.23 31.05 68.00
C LEU A 7 -39.03 29.53 68.05
N THR A 8 -40.02 28.80 67.59
CA THR A 8 -39.96 27.31 67.45
C THR A 8 -39.29 26.96 66.13
N LEU A 9 -38.16 26.30 66.23
CA LEU A 9 -37.36 25.80 65.07
C LEU A 9 -37.88 24.43 64.66
N ALA A 10 -38.56 24.36 63.51
CA ALA A 10 -38.94 23.06 62.90
C ALA A 10 -37.81 22.55 62.02
N ILE A 11 -37.19 21.42 62.43
CA ILE A 11 -36.18 20.73 61.65
C ILE A 11 -36.88 19.86 60.62
N LEU A 12 -36.85 20.28 59.31
CA LEU A 12 -37.25 19.43 58.21
C LEU A 12 -36.05 18.52 57.83
N LEU A 13 -36.21 17.24 58.10
CA LEU A 13 -35.26 16.22 57.67
C LEU A 13 -35.51 15.90 56.19
N CYS A 14 -34.71 16.46 55.28
CA CYS A 14 -34.75 16.14 53.86
C CYS A 14 -33.93 14.90 53.59
N CYS A 15 -34.55 13.76 53.42
CA CYS A 15 -33.91 12.53 52.90
C CYS A 15 -33.61 12.72 51.42
N SER A 16 -32.35 13.05 51.09
CA SER A 16 -31.85 13.05 49.73
C SER A 16 -31.55 11.61 49.33
N VAL A 17 -32.42 11.01 48.49
CA VAL A 17 -32.16 9.75 47.82
C VAL A 17 -31.12 10.04 46.74
N ALA A 18 -29.87 9.65 46.99
CA ALA A 18 -28.81 9.71 45.97
C ALA A 18 -29.10 8.60 44.94
N ASN A 19 -29.58 9.00 43.78
CA ASN A 19 -29.67 8.16 42.60
C ASN A 19 -28.23 7.94 42.10
N ALA A 20 -27.63 6.81 42.45
CA ALA A 20 -26.39 6.35 41.81
C ALA A 20 -26.72 5.92 40.38
N GLN A 21 -26.57 6.83 39.42
CA GLN A 21 -26.47 6.46 38.01
C GLN A 21 -25.13 5.76 37.82
N GLU A 22 -25.17 4.43 37.70
CA GLU A 22 -24.07 3.68 37.13
C GLU A 22 -23.81 4.18 35.72
N HIS A 23 -22.77 5.01 35.56
CA HIS A 23 -22.15 5.26 34.28
C HIS A 23 -21.54 3.96 33.82
N LYS A 24 -22.26 3.20 32.99
CA LYS A 24 -21.66 2.18 32.13
C LYS A 24 -20.65 2.93 31.25
N GLN A 25 -19.38 2.85 31.59
CA GLN A 25 -18.31 3.19 30.67
C GLN A 25 -18.44 2.23 29.47
N GLU A 26 -18.88 2.77 28.34
CA GLU A 26 -18.70 2.09 27.08
C GLU A 26 -17.21 1.73 26.92
N PRO A 27 -16.89 0.49 26.50
CA PRO A 27 -15.51 0.12 26.31
C PRO A 27 -14.93 1.08 25.27
N LYS A 28 -13.91 1.86 25.67
CA LYS A 28 -13.08 2.64 24.75
C LYS A 28 -12.67 1.68 23.64
N GLN A 29 -13.25 1.86 22.44
CA GLN A 29 -12.72 1.21 21.25
C GLN A 29 -11.24 1.55 21.20
N ALA A 30 -10.40 0.52 21.28
CA ALA A 30 -8.97 0.69 21.09
C ALA A 30 -8.81 1.35 19.70
N GLU A 31 -8.36 2.60 19.69
CA GLU A 31 -7.97 3.28 18.46
C GLU A 31 -6.86 2.43 17.86
N THR A 32 -7.20 1.70 16.81
CA THR A 32 -6.20 1.01 15.99
C THR A 32 -5.24 2.08 15.52
N PRO A 33 -3.92 1.95 15.72
CA PRO A 33 -2.97 2.95 15.26
C PRO A 33 -3.23 3.19 13.78
N GLN A 34 -3.66 4.41 13.41
CA GLN A 34 -3.76 4.78 12.00
C GLN A 34 -2.37 4.65 11.42
N SER A 35 -2.16 3.66 10.58
CA SER A 35 -0.91 3.47 9.88
C SER A 35 -0.60 4.72 9.07
N LYS A 36 0.58 5.32 9.32
CA LYS A 36 0.97 6.57 8.69
C LYS A 36 1.46 6.28 7.28
N LEU A 37 0.60 6.45 6.29
CA LEU A 37 0.98 6.34 4.89
C LEU A 37 1.93 7.47 4.48
N VAL A 38 2.98 7.10 3.75
CA VAL A 38 3.98 7.99 3.15
C VAL A 38 3.82 7.90 1.63
N GLN A 39 3.97 9.02 0.95
CA GLN A 39 3.94 9.06 -0.50
C GLN A 39 5.31 8.68 -1.07
N PHE A 40 5.28 7.83 -2.08
CA PHE A 40 6.37 7.42 -2.95
C PHE A 40 5.98 7.63 -4.41
N GLN A 41 6.93 7.41 -5.32
CA GLN A 41 6.65 7.29 -6.74
C GLN A 41 6.89 5.85 -7.17
N MET A 42 5.90 5.26 -7.84
CA MET A 42 5.99 3.90 -8.40
C MET A 42 6.03 3.99 -9.92
N ALA A 43 7.04 3.38 -10.53
CA ALA A 43 7.14 3.26 -11.97
C ALA A 43 6.84 1.84 -12.42
N LEU A 44 5.94 1.72 -13.38
CA LEU A 44 5.66 0.51 -14.13
C LEU A 44 6.47 0.57 -15.42
N LEU A 45 7.45 -0.32 -15.56
CA LEU A 45 8.36 -0.32 -16.69
C LEU A 45 7.88 -1.32 -17.73
N ARG A 46 7.55 -0.80 -18.92
CA ARG A 46 7.01 -1.59 -20.04
C ARG A 46 8.05 -1.75 -21.13
N ARG A 47 7.84 -2.74 -21.99
CA ARG A 47 8.65 -2.90 -23.22
C ARG A 47 8.53 -1.66 -24.07
N GLY A 48 9.66 -1.09 -24.46
CA GLY A 48 9.72 0.06 -25.35
C GLY A 48 9.77 -0.34 -26.83
N PRO A 49 9.71 0.61 -27.74
CA PRO A 49 9.68 0.34 -29.19
C PRO A 49 10.95 -0.34 -29.74
N LYS A 50 12.08 -0.24 -29.01
CA LYS A 50 13.32 -0.95 -29.34
C LYS A 50 13.50 -2.27 -28.61
N TRP A 51 12.50 -2.68 -27.85
CA TRP A 51 12.53 -3.97 -27.20
C TRP A 51 12.55 -5.11 -28.23
N SER A 52 13.41 -6.09 -28.03
CA SER A 52 13.41 -7.34 -28.81
C SER A 52 13.65 -8.53 -27.85
N PRO A 53 12.93 -9.64 -28.01
CA PRO A 53 13.22 -10.87 -27.28
C PRO A 53 14.55 -11.51 -27.71
N ASP A 54 15.05 -11.19 -28.92
CA ASP A 54 16.22 -11.83 -29.50
C ASP A 54 17.50 -11.44 -28.76
N PRO A 55 18.38 -12.38 -28.44
CA PRO A 55 19.65 -12.11 -27.81
C PRO A 55 20.57 -11.35 -28.78
N SER A 56 21.03 -10.18 -28.37
CA SER A 56 22.05 -9.42 -29.13
C SER A 56 23.09 -8.89 -28.15
N ARG A 57 24.29 -8.57 -28.71
CA ARG A 57 25.38 -7.93 -27.94
C ARG A 57 24.95 -6.56 -27.40
N GLU A 58 24.20 -5.79 -28.20
CA GLU A 58 23.67 -4.49 -27.83
C GLU A 58 22.71 -4.59 -26.64
N ARG A 59 21.76 -5.54 -26.69
CA ARG A 59 20.84 -5.80 -25.60
C ARG A 59 21.54 -6.23 -24.30
N ALA A 60 22.55 -7.11 -24.41
CA ALA A 60 23.36 -7.53 -23.26
C ALA A 60 24.08 -6.35 -22.62
N GLN A 61 24.71 -5.48 -23.42
CA GLN A 61 25.36 -4.28 -22.95
C GLN A 61 24.38 -3.27 -22.35
N MET A 62 23.20 -3.11 -22.96
CA MET A 62 22.14 -2.25 -22.44
C MET A 62 21.67 -2.72 -21.06
N ARG A 63 21.37 -4.03 -20.92
CA ARG A 63 21.00 -4.62 -19.64
C ARG A 63 22.08 -4.41 -18.58
N GLN A 64 23.33 -4.56 -18.93
CA GLN A 64 24.45 -4.36 -18.00
C GLN A 64 24.51 -2.92 -17.48
N ARG A 65 24.32 -1.93 -18.35
CA ARG A 65 24.27 -0.50 -17.98
C ARG A 65 23.04 -0.17 -17.14
N HIS A 66 21.88 -0.70 -17.51
CA HIS A 66 20.63 -0.58 -16.73
C HIS A 66 20.82 -1.11 -15.30
N VAL A 67 21.31 -2.34 -15.14
CA VAL A 67 21.56 -2.94 -13.83
C VAL A 67 22.58 -2.11 -13.00
N ALA A 68 23.60 -1.54 -13.65
CA ALA A 68 24.56 -0.67 -12.98
C ALA A 68 23.90 0.64 -12.49
N HIS A 69 23.00 1.21 -13.30
CA HIS A 69 22.20 2.39 -12.91
C HIS A 69 21.31 2.06 -11.71
N LEU A 70 20.54 0.97 -11.76
CA LEU A 70 19.68 0.55 -10.64
C LEU A 70 20.48 0.35 -9.34
N ARG A 71 21.66 -0.24 -9.42
CA ARG A 71 22.55 -0.41 -8.27
C ARG A 71 22.94 0.95 -7.65
N SER A 72 23.36 1.91 -8.47
CA SER A 72 23.69 3.27 -8.01
C SER A 72 22.50 3.95 -7.34
N MET A 73 21.31 3.77 -7.87
CA MET A 73 20.06 4.31 -7.31
C MET A 73 19.68 3.69 -5.97
N LEU A 74 19.89 2.36 -5.81
CA LEU A 74 19.68 1.65 -4.55
C LEU A 74 20.71 2.10 -3.49
N GLU A 75 22.01 2.20 -3.86
CA GLU A 75 23.08 2.62 -2.97
C GLU A 75 22.89 4.06 -2.48
N SER A 76 22.41 4.96 -3.35
CA SER A 76 22.09 6.35 -3.01
C SER A 76 20.74 6.52 -2.28
N ASN A 77 20.01 5.42 -2.02
CA ASN A 77 18.69 5.42 -1.37
C ASN A 77 17.60 6.22 -2.11
N LYS A 78 17.78 6.48 -3.39
CA LYS A 78 16.77 7.08 -4.29
C LYS A 78 15.75 6.05 -4.71
N LEU A 79 16.19 4.83 -5.02
CA LEU A 79 15.36 3.68 -5.34
C LEU A 79 15.22 2.79 -4.08
N MET A 80 14.00 2.46 -3.72
CA MET A 80 13.72 1.55 -2.60
C MET A 80 13.81 0.11 -3.06
N ILE A 81 13.19 -0.19 -4.19
CA ILE A 81 13.10 -1.53 -4.76
C ILE A 81 12.97 -1.44 -6.27
N ALA A 82 13.68 -2.32 -6.97
CA ALA A 82 13.47 -2.65 -8.37
C ALA A 82 13.22 -4.15 -8.44
N GLY A 83 12.14 -4.55 -9.06
CA GLY A 83 11.79 -5.97 -9.18
C GLY A 83 11.27 -6.32 -10.56
N ALA A 84 11.74 -7.47 -11.07
CA ALA A 84 11.32 -7.98 -12.36
C ALA A 84 9.94 -8.66 -12.26
N ILE A 85 9.06 -8.37 -13.23
CA ILE A 85 7.75 -8.99 -13.37
C ILE A 85 7.84 -10.17 -14.33
N SER A 86 7.15 -11.25 -14.00
CA SER A 86 7.00 -12.42 -14.85
C SER A 86 5.53 -12.67 -15.20
N GLY A 87 5.30 -13.25 -16.39
CA GLY A 87 3.94 -13.60 -16.82
C GLY A 87 3.13 -12.47 -17.42
N ASP A 88 3.73 -11.31 -17.67
CA ASP A 88 3.09 -10.20 -18.40
C ASP A 88 3.83 -9.96 -19.73
N PRO A 89 3.12 -9.77 -20.84
CA PRO A 89 3.74 -9.55 -22.16
C PRO A 89 4.36 -8.16 -22.30
N GLU A 90 3.89 -7.16 -21.54
CA GLU A 90 4.28 -5.76 -21.68
C GLU A 90 5.04 -5.24 -20.45
N LEU A 91 4.52 -5.51 -19.26
CA LEU A 91 5.12 -5.07 -17.99
C LEU A 91 6.31 -5.97 -17.64
N ILE A 92 7.49 -5.38 -17.50
CA ILE A 92 8.74 -6.13 -17.26
C ILE A 92 9.34 -5.88 -15.89
N GLU A 93 9.14 -4.68 -15.32
CA GLU A 93 9.68 -4.33 -14.00
C GLU A 93 8.75 -3.36 -13.27
N VAL A 94 8.85 -3.33 -11.95
CA VAL A 94 8.23 -2.33 -11.08
C VAL A 94 9.30 -1.76 -10.18
N HIS A 95 9.41 -0.42 -10.19
CA HIS A 95 10.34 0.33 -9.36
C HIS A 95 9.59 1.21 -8.37
N ILE A 96 10.08 1.34 -7.14
CA ILE A 96 9.54 2.26 -6.13
C ILE A 96 10.65 3.21 -5.71
N PHE A 97 10.42 4.50 -5.93
CA PHE A 97 11.36 5.58 -5.63
C PHE A 97 11.01 6.26 -4.31
N ARG A 98 12.04 6.57 -3.53
CA ARG A 98 11.94 7.29 -2.25
C ARG A 98 11.87 8.80 -2.47
N THR A 99 10.84 9.23 -3.18
CA THR A 99 10.50 10.64 -3.38
C THR A 99 8.99 10.80 -3.51
N LYS A 100 8.50 12.01 -3.19
CA LYS A 100 7.12 12.43 -3.45
C LYS A 100 7.00 13.15 -4.80
N SER A 101 8.13 13.66 -5.33
CA SER A 101 8.16 14.43 -6.57
C SER A 101 8.16 13.52 -7.78
N ALA A 102 7.15 13.70 -8.66
CA ALA A 102 7.09 13.04 -9.95
C ALA A 102 8.21 13.54 -10.88
N GLU A 103 8.61 14.82 -10.77
CA GLU A 103 9.68 15.43 -11.55
C GLU A 103 11.04 14.79 -11.22
N GLU A 104 11.35 14.60 -9.92
CA GLU A 104 12.57 13.91 -9.51
C GLU A 104 12.60 12.46 -10.01
N ALA A 105 11.52 11.70 -9.80
CA ALA A 105 11.44 10.32 -10.24
C ALA A 105 11.57 10.21 -11.78
N THR A 106 10.96 11.13 -12.52
CA THR A 106 11.08 11.21 -13.98
C THR A 106 12.52 11.52 -14.41
N ALA A 107 13.19 12.45 -13.73
CA ALA A 107 14.59 12.75 -14.02
C ALA A 107 15.48 11.52 -13.82
N TRP A 108 15.30 10.80 -12.71
CA TRP A 108 16.06 9.58 -12.42
C TRP A 108 15.75 8.43 -13.42
N LEU A 109 14.49 8.30 -13.85
CA LEU A 109 14.13 7.35 -14.89
C LEU A 109 14.78 7.68 -16.24
N ASN A 110 14.88 8.95 -16.60
CA ASN A 110 15.51 9.41 -17.83
C ASN A 110 17.04 9.25 -17.84
N GLU A 111 17.69 9.19 -16.67
CA GLU A 111 19.09 8.86 -16.53
C GLU A 111 19.39 7.37 -16.82
N ASP A 112 18.37 6.51 -16.80
CA ASP A 112 18.51 5.09 -17.10
C ASP A 112 18.82 4.89 -18.59
N PRO A 113 19.94 4.23 -18.94
CA PRO A 113 20.30 4.00 -20.33
C PRO A 113 19.27 3.20 -21.13
N ALA A 114 18.53 2.29 -20.49
CA ALA A 114 17.50 1.49 -21.17
C ALA A 114 16.23 2.31 -21.46
N VAL A 115 15.90 3.28 -20.60
CA VAL A 115 14.82 4.23 -20.81
C VAL A 115 15.19 5.24 -21.89
N SER A 116 16.34 5.92 -21.72
CA SER A 116 16.79 6.95 -22.67
C SER A 116 17.02 6.42 -24.09
N ALA A 117 17.41 5.15 -24.23
CA ALA A 117 17.55 4.49 -25.51
C ALA A 117 16.26 3.92 -26.11
N GLY A 118 15.12 3.93 -25.38
CA GLY A 118 13.82 3.46 -25.84
C GLY A 118 13.63 1.93 -25.79
N PHE A 119 14.42 1.21 -25.01
CA PHE A 119 14.19 -0.22 -24.72
C PHE A 119 13.10 -0.41 -23.68
N ILE A 120 12.96 0.54 -22.76
CA ILE A 120 11.97 0.55 -21.67
C ILE A 120 11.22 1.87 -21.71
N VAL A 121 9.90 1.80 -21.50
CA VAL A 121 9.03 2.97 -21.32
C VAL A 121 8.44 2.92 -19.91
N PRO A 122 8.75 3.90 -19.06
CA PRO A 122 8.16 3.99 -17.72
C PRO A 122 6.79 4.66 -17.74
N GLU A 123 5.88 4.17 -16.90
CA GLU A 123 4.61 4.79 -16.52
C GLU A 123 4.68 5.08 -15.03
N LEU A 124 4.63 6.38 -14.64
CA LEU A 124 4.87 6.81 -13.26
C LEU A 124 3.56 7.14 -12.54
N HIS A 125 3.42 6.68 -11.30
CA HIS A 125 2.25 6.89 -10.47
C HIS A 125 2.62 7.34 -9.06
N PRO A 126 1.94 8.33 -8.46
CA PRO A 126 2.03 8.58 -7.03
C PRO A 126 1.39 7.42 -6.27
N TRP A 127 2.15 6.84 -5.33
CA TRP A 127 1.72 5.69 -4.56
C TRP A 127 1.93 5.93 -3.06
N TRP A 128 1.00 5.48 -2.25
CA TRP A 128 1.03 5.66 -0.80
C TRP A 128 1.13 4.31 -0.10
N SER A 129 2.04 4.20 0.87
CA SER A 129 2.21 3.00 1.68
C SER A 129 2.82 3.34 3.03
N GLU A 130 2.79 2.40 3.96
CA GLU A 130 3.69 2.44 5.11
C GLU A 130 5.15 2.32 4.64
N ASP A 131 6.07 3.03 5.30
CA ASP A 131 7.52 2.92 5.01
C ASP A 131 8.11 1.71 5.73
N VAL A 132 7.73 0.52 5.29
CA VAL A 132 8.12 -0.78 5.88
C VAL A 132 9.21 -1.51 5.12
N MET A 133 9.52 -1.06 3.89
CA MET A 133 10.58 -1.66 3.08
C MET A 133 11.95 -1.31 3.63
N LYS A 134 12.80 -2.33 3.77
CA LYS A 134 14.12 -2.15 4.37
C LYS A 134 15.07 -1.48 3.40
N LYS A 135 15.97 -0.65 3.94
CA LYS A 135 17.08 -0.12 3.16
C LYS A 135 18.08 -1.24 2.86
N MET A 136 18.52 -1.34 1.61
CA MET A 136 19.59 -2.25 1.24
C MET A 136 20.95 -1.70 1.69
N SER A 137 21.78 -2.53 2.33
CA SER A 137 23.14 -2.18 2.78
C SER A 137 24.21 -2.69 1.83
N GLY A 138 23.92 -2.78 0.54
CA GLY A 138 24.86 -3.24 -0.50
C GLY A 138 24.12 -3.87 -1.68
N PRO A 139 24.86 -4.38 -2.68
CA PRO A 139 24.24 -5.06 -3.82
C PRO A 139 23.48 -6.31 -3.34
N PRO A 140 22.35 -6.63 -3.97
CA PRO A 140 21.55 -7.81 -3.60
C PRO A 140 22.38 -9.08 -3.83
N GLY A 141 22.50 -9.89 -2.78
CA GLY A 141 23.19 -11.19 -2.85
C GLY A 141 22.30 -12.29 -3.44
N ARG A 142 21.02 -12.27 -3.08
CA ARG A 142 20.01 -13.23 -3.52
C ARG A 142 18.71 -12.54 -3.87
N PHE A 143 17.87 -13.22 -4.62
CA PHE A 143 16.54 -12.77 -5.00
C PHE A 143 15.49 -13.78 -4.52
N THR A 144 14.30 -13.27 -4.25
CA THR A 144 13.13 -14.07 -3.88
C THR A 144 11.94 -13.66 -4.73
N THR A 145 10.93 -14.49 -4.80
CA THR A 145 9.67 -14.18 -5.47
C THR A 145 8.62 -13.78 -4.44
N ALA A 146 8.09 -12.58 -4.59
CA ALA A 146 6.83 -12.15 -4.00
C ALA A 146 5.76 -12.12 -5.09
N TYR A 147 4.49 -11.90 -4.72
CA TYR A 147 3.40 -11.79 -5.68
C TYR A 147 2.79 -10.40 -5.57
N LEU A 148 2.97 -9.62 -6.63
CA LEU A 148 2.44 -8.27 -6.77
C LEU A 148 1.07 -8.32 -7.42
N ALA A 149 0.05 -7.87 -6.72
CA ALA A 149 -1.30 -7.72 -7.25
C ALA A 149 -1.61 -6.25 -7.49
N PHE A 150 -1.94 -5.89 -8.72
CA PHE A 150 -2.55 -4.61 -9.03
C PHE A 150 -4.05 -4.69 -8.80
N LEU A 151 -4.56 -3.75 -8.04
CA LEU A 151 -5.98 -3.51 -7.83
C LEU A 151 -6.42 -2.48 -8.87
N THR A 152 -7.34 -2.86 -9.74
CA THR A 152 -7.87 -1.96 -10.78
C THR A 152 -9.36 -1.71 -10.56
N ARG A 153 -9.91 -0.67 -11.20
CA ARG A 153 -11.37 -0.50 -11.25
C ARG A 153 -12.00 -1.74 -11.86
N GLY A 154 -12.91 -2.36 -11.12
CA GLY A 154 -13.70 -3.50 -11.58
C GLY A 154 -14.98 -3.03 -12.32
N ASP A 155 -15.75 -3.99 -12.83
CA ASP A 155 -16.94 -3.71 -13.64
C ASP A 155 -18.07 -2.98 -12.86
N LYS A 156 -18.06 -3.10 -11.53
CA LYS A 156 -19.01 -2.41 -10.63
C LYS A 156 -18.38 -1.23 -9.90
N TRP A 157 -17.26 -0.71 -10.42
CA TRP A 157 -16.66 0.50 -9.86
C TRP A 157 -17.59 1.71 -10.06
N THR A 158 -17.75 2.48 -8.98
CA THR A 158 -18.40 3.79 -9.01
C THR A 158 -17.62 4.77 -8.12
N PRO A 159 -17.53 6.06 -8.46
CA PRO A 159 -16.88 7.07 -7.62
C PRO A 159 -17.74 7.47 -6.43
N GLU A 160 -19.06 7.21 -6.44
CA GLU A 160 -20.00 7.68 -5.45
C GLU A 160 -19.76 7.01 -4.09
N LYS A 161 -19.81 7.82 -3.05
CA LYS A 161 -19.83 7.39 -1.66
C LYS A 161 -21.27 7.15 -1.23
N THR A 162 -21.62 5.88 -1.05
CA THR A 162 -22.92 5.44 -0.52
C THR A 162 -22.68 4.58 0.72
N PRO A 163 -23.67 4.36 1.59
CA PRO A 163 -23.52 3.45 2.73
C PRO A 163 -22.97 2.07 2.31
N ALA A 164 -23.46 1.53 1.18
CA ALA A 164 -23.00 0.24 0.65
C ALA A 164 -21.51 0.28 0.23
N THR A 165 -21.05 1.35 -0.44
CA THR A 165 -19.63 1.47 -0.83
C THR A 165 -18.73 1.73 0.36
N GLU A 166 -19.22 2.40 1.40
CA GLU A 166 -18.49 2.61 2.66
C GLU A 166 -18.34 1.30 3.44
N ASP A 167 -19.37 0.45 3.49
CA ASP A 167 -19.29 -0.86 4.13
C ASP A 167 -18.34 -1.81 3.39
N ILE A 168 -18.32 -1.78 2.05
CA ILE A 168 -17.32 -2.50 1.25
C ILE A 168 -15.92 -2.01 1.60
N GLN A 169 -15.71 -0.68 1.71
CA GLN A 169 -14.42 -0.10 2.06
C GLN A 169 -13.96 -0.50 3.47
N LYS A 170 -14.87 -0.52 4.45
CA LYS A 170 -14.56 -1.02 5.81
C LYS A 170 -14.13 -2.48 5.78
N GLY A 171 -14.87 -3.31 5.03
CA GLY A 171 -14.52 -4.72 4.85
C GLY A 171 -13.16 -4.91 4.16
N HIS A 172 -12.85 -4.11 3.13
CA HIS A 172 -11.55 -4.08 2.45
C HIS A 172 -10.42 -3.78 3.44
N MET A 173 -10.54 -2.72 4.26
CA MET A 173 -9.53 -2.36 5.27
C MET A 173 -9.36 -3.44 6.33
N ALA A 174 -10.45 -4.03 6.81
CA ALA A 174 -10.40 -5.14 7.76
C ALA A 174 -9.71 -6.38 7.17
N ASN A 175 -9.93 -6.67 5.89
CA ASN A 175 -9.27 -7.77 5.19
C ASN A 175 -7.75 -7.52 5.04
N ILE A 176 -7.33 -6.29 4.69
CA ILE A 176 -5.92 -5.89 4.65
C ILE A 176 -5.26 -6.16 6.00
N GLN A 177 -5.88 -5.67 7.08
CA GLN A 177 -5.36 -5.87 8.44
C GLN A 177 -5.23 -7.36 8.78
N ARG A 178 -6.28 -8.16 8.54
CA ARG A 178 -6.27 -9.61 8.79
C ARG A 178 -5.13 -10.31 8.04
N LEU A 179 -4.94 -10.00 6.76
CA LEU A 179 -3.89 -10.61 5.94
C LEU A 179 -2.48 -10.16 6.36
N ALA A 180 -2.34 -8.92 6.86
CA ALA A 180 -1.09 -8.42 7.42
C ALA A 180 -0.75 -9.13 8.74
N GLU A 181 -1.71 -9.32 9.65
CA GLU A 181 -1.56 -10.08 10.90
C GLU A 181 -1.13 -11.55 10.62
N MET A 182 -1.65 -12.14 9.55
CA MET A 182 -1.22 -13.47 9.07
C MET A 182 0.18 -13.46 8.43
N LYS A 183 0.82 -12.29 8.27
CA LYS A 183 2.11 -12.09 7.58
C LYS A 183 2.11 -12.59 6.14
N LYS A 184 0.93 -12.62 5.51
CA LYS A 184 0.76 -13.02 4.10
C LYS A 184 0.75 -11.82 3.17
N LEU A 185 0.12 -10.72 3.59
CA LEU A 185 0.18 -9.41 2.93
C LEU A 185 1.24 -8.57 3.64
N VAL A 186 2.31 -8.22 2.94
CA VAL A 186 3.47 -7.54 3.55
C VAL A 186 3.57 -6.07 3.17
N VAL A 187 2.96 -5.67 2.06
CA VAL A 187 2.85 -4.27 1.62
C VAL A 187 1.50 -4.09 0.94
N ALA A 188 0.84 -2.98 1.22
CA ALA A 188 -0.39 -2.55 0.57
C ALA A 188 -0.44 -1.03 0.48
N GLY A 189 -1.13 -0.52 -0.53
CA GLY A 189 -1.35 0.91 -0.60
C GLY A 189 -2.04 1.38 -1.87
N PRO A 190 -2.74 2.54 -1.80
CA PRO A 190 -3.46 3.11 -2.92
C PRO A 190 -2.53 3.89 -3.86
N PHE A 191 -2.92 3.98 -5.13
CA PHE A 191 -2.41 5.01 -6.04
C PHE A 191 -3.13 6.33 -5.78
N GLY A 192 -2.41 7.44 -5.97
CA GLY A 192 -2.93 8.80 -5.72
C GLY A 192 -3.54 9.47 -6.94
N ASP A 193 -3.49 8.84 -8.11
CA ASP A 193 -4.11 9.34 -9.33
C ASP A 193 -5.52 8.77 -9.56
N ASP A 194 -6.26 9.38 -10.47
CA ASP A 194 -7.60 8.93 -10.86
C ASP A 194 -7.61 7.89 -11.99
N GLY A 195 -6.47 7.23 -12.22
CA GLY A 195 -6.32 6.21 -13.23
C GLY A 195 -7.16 4.94 -12.99
N LYS A 196 -6.99 3.98 -13.88
CA LYS A 196 -7.59 2.65 -13.75
C LYS A 196 -7.01 1.90 -12.55
N LEU A 197 -5.72 2.11 -12.23
CA LEU A 197 -5.05 1.53 -11.08
C LEU A 197 -5.57 2.19 -9.79
N ARG A 198 -5.88 1.36 -8.78
CA ARG A 198 -6.40 1.84 -7.49
C ARG A 198 -5.45 1.58 -6.33
N GLY A 199 -4.61 0.57 -6.44
CA GLY A 199 -3.66 0.21 -5.41
C GLY A 199 -2.90 -1.06 -5.74
N ILE A 200 -2.06 -1.49 -4.81
CA ILE A 200 -1.37 -2.77 -4.89
C ILE A 200 -1.50 -3.56 -3.59
N PHE A 201 -1.36 -4.87 -3.74
CA PHE A 201 -1.01 -5.80 -2.66
C PHE A 201 0.30 -6.50 -2.99
N VAL A 202 1.16 -6.69 -2.00
CA VAL A 202 2.36 -7.54 -2.11
C VAL A 202 2.22 -8.71 -1.15
N PHE A 203 2.11 -9.90 -1.71
CA PHE A 203 1.99 -11.14 -0.95
C PHE A 203 3.33 -11.84 -0.82
N LYS A 204 3.63 -12.33 0.40
CA LYS A 204 4.75 -13.20 0.70
C LYS A 204 4.22 -14.60 0.98
N VAL A 205 4.03 -15.35 -0.09
CA VAL A 205 3.40 -16.69 -0.11
C VAL A 205 4.14 -17.61 -1.04
N ASN A 206 3.79 -18.91 -1.06
CA ASN A 206 4.56 -19.92 -1.78
C ASN A 206 4.14 -20.08 -3.26
N SER A 207 2.96 -19.59 -3.64
CA SER A 207 2.45 -19.72 -5.00
C SER A 207 1.55 -18.56 -5.40
N ILE A 208 1.41 -18.35 -6.71
CA ILE A 208 0.47 -17.37 -7.28
C ILE A 208 -0.98 -17.75 -6.96
N ASP A 209 -1.30 -19.05 -6.85
CA ASP A 209 -2.64 -19.50 -6.53
C ASP A 209 -3.00 -19.20 -5.06
N GLU A 210 -2.05 -19.32 -4.13
CA GLU A 210 -2.23 -18.87 -2.76
C GLU A 210 -2.48 -17.35 -2.72
N ALA A 211 -1.70 -16.56 -3.47
CA ALA A 211 -1.92 -15.11 -3.57
C ALA A 211 -3.31 -14.77 -4.12
N ARG A 212 -3.77 -15.48 -5.17
CA ARG A 212 -5.11 -15.31 -5.74
C ARG A 212 -6.22 -15.65 -4.75
N GLN A 213 -6.09 -16.76 -4.03
CA GLN A 213 -7.06 -17.16 -3.01
C GLN A 213 -7.18 -16.12 -1.90
N LEU A 214 -6.05 -15.61 -1.39
CA LEU A 214 -6.04 -14.57 -0.37
C LEU A 214 -6.63 -13.25 -0.88
N ALA A 215 -6.26 -12.82 -2.08
CA ALA A 215 -6.77 -11.60 -2.68
C ALA A 215 -8.29 -11.69 -2.96
N ALA A 216 -8.80 -12.86 -3.32
CA ALA A 216 -10.22 -13.10 -3.55
C ALA A 216 -11.09 -13.04 -2.27
N THR A 217 -10.48 -13.04 -1.08
CA THR A 217 -11.22 -12.82 0.18
C THR A 217 -11.60 -11.36 0.41
N ASP A 218 -11.12 -10.44 -0.42
CA ASP A 218 -11.35 -9.01 -0.27
C ASP A 218 -12.79 -8.62 -0.69
N PRO A 219 -13.59 -7.99 0.19
CA PRO A 219 -14.95 -7.59 -0.14
C PRO A 219 -15.07 -6.66 -1.35
N ALA A 220 -14.07 -5.82 -1.59
CA ALA A 220 -14.07 -4.94 -2.76
C ALA A 220 -13.83 -5.71 -4.07
N VAL A 221 -13.10 -6.83 -4.01
CA VAL A 221 -12.94 -7.76 -5.13
C VAL A 221 -14.19 -8.59 -5.31
N GLN A 222 -14.75 -9.16 -4.23
CA GLN A 222 -15.96 -9.97 -4.26
C GLN A 222 -17.18 -9.22 -4.79
N SER A 223 -17.27 -7.93 -4.45
CA SER A 223 -18.36 -7.07 -4.95
C SER A 223 -18.20 -6.64 -6.41
N GLY A 224 -17.04 -6.89 -7.03
CA GLY A 224 -16.71 -6.44 -8.38
C GLY A 224 -16.34 -4.95 -8.48
N ARG A 225 -16.15 -4.25 -7.35
CA ARG A 225 -15.64 -2.87 -7.35
C ARG A 225 -14.16 -2.83 -7.73
N LEU A 226 -13.38 -3.83 -7.30
CA LEU A 226 -11.99 -3.99 -7.70
C LEU A 226 -11.82 -5.27 -8.50
N ALA A 227 -10.94 -5.21 -9.51
CA ALA A 227 -10.41 -6.36 -10.23
C ALA A 227 -8.92 -6.52 -9.90
N LEU A 228 -8.40 -7.73 -10.12
CA LEU A 228 -7.03 -8.12 -9.75
C LEU A 228 -6.23 -8.55 -10.97
N GLN A 229 -4.98 -8.10 -11.01
CA GLN A 229 -3.95 -8.63 -11.90
C GLN A 229 -2.76 -8.99 -11.02
N ILE A 230 -2.42 -10.28 -10.94
CA ILE A 230 -1.37 -10.77 -10.03
C ILE A 230 -0.21 -11.34 -10.85
N HIS A 231 1.00 -10.90 -10.51
CA HIS A 231 2.23 -11.28 -11.18
C HIS A 231 3.28 -11.76 -10.17
N PRO A 232 4.09 -12.78 -10.50
CA PRO A 232 5.32 -13.04 -9.77
C PRO A 232 6.26 -11.84 -9.92
N TRP A 233 6.76 -11.34 -8.80
CA TRP A 233 7.65 -10.19 -8.68
C TRP A 233 8.94 -10.62 -8.03
N THR A 234 10.02 -10.70 -8.80
CA THR A 234 11.34 -11.07 -8.33
C THR A 234 12.04 -9.86 -7.74
N VAL A 235 12.33 -9.91 -6.46
CA VAL A 235 12.90 -8.79 -5.67
C VAL A 235 14.11 -9.24 -4.88
N PRO A 236 14.99 -8.32 -4.44
CA PRO A 236 16.07 -8.65 -3.52
C PRO A 236 15.54 -9.30 -2.23
N GLU A 237 16.21 -10.36 -1.78
CA GLU A 237 15.85 -11.03 -0.54
C GLU A 237 16.08 -10.10 0.67
N GLY A 238 15.12 -10.07 1.59
CA GLY A 238 15.19 -9.29 2.82
C GLY A 238 14.76 -7.84 2.71
N ILE A 239 14.38 -7.33 1.52
CA ILE A 239 13.89 -5.96 1.35
C ILE A 239 12.43 -5.79 1.80
N LEU A 240 11.61 -6.81 1.59
CA LEU A 240 10.25 -6.85 2.08
C LEU A 240 10.19 -7.29 3.55
N PRO A 241 9.20 -6.83 4.32
CA PRO A 241 8.98 -7.22 5.72
C PRO A 241 8.92 -8.71 5.96
#